data_628d7466dce482d3466b0b0fa559d6a2
#
_entry.id   628d7466dce482d3466b0b0fa559d6a2
#
_cell.length_a   1.000
_cell.length_b   1.000
_cell.length_c   1.000
_cell.angle_alpha   90.00
_cell.angle_beta   90.00
_cell.angle_gamma   90.00
#
_symmetry.space_group_name_H-M   'P 1'
#
loop_
_entity.id
_entity.type
_entity.pdbx_description
1 polymer ?
#
loop_
_entity_poly.entity_id
_entity_poly.type
_entity_poly.pdbx_seq_one_letter_code
_entity_poly.pdbx_strand_id
1 'polypeptide(L)'
;MDWSIAIRRIQVLAAAGISRLQSPPKAWPAAHPIALPDRPASEHTTLAEVASKHPNTLVCLLSALQFHGLTTQSPFEVWVAIANKARAPKMDYPPLRVVRFSGDALTEGVEKHAVDGVTVQVTSVAKTVADCFKYRNKIGLDVALEALREAWNAKRVKMDDLWHCAQVCRVANVMRPYLEALT
;
A
#
# COMPACT_ATOMS: atom_id res chain seq x y z
N MET A 1 29.35 25.47 -9.02
CA MET A 1 29.73 24.69 -10.24
C MET A 1 29.41 25.59 -11.43
N ASP A 2 30.47 25.93 -12.16
CA ASP A 2 30.45 27.01 -13.16
C ASP A 2 29.88 26.49 -14.49
N TRP A 3 28.69 26.94 -14.85
CA TRP A 3 27.95 26.58 -16.06
C TRP A 3 28.63 27.12 -17.35
N SER A 4 29.61 28.03 -17.21
CA SER A 4 30.35 28.61 -18.35
C SER A 4 31.22 27.59 -19.08
N ILE A 5 31.67 26.52 -18.41
CA ILE A 5 32.53 25.48 -18.97
C ILE A 5 31.72 24.50 -19.84
N ALA A 6 30.47 24.27 -19.52
CA ALA A 6 29.60 23.36 -20.28
C ALA A 6 29.20 23.94 -21.64
N ILE A 7 28.97 25.26 -21.72
CA ILE A 7 28.54 25.94 -22.95
C ILE A 7 29.69 26.01 -23.96
N ARG A 8 30.95 26.20 -23.53
CA ARG A 8 32.11 26.22 -24.43
C ARG A 8 32.43 24.87 -25.06
N ARG A 9 32.11 23.76 -24.39
CA ARG A 9 32.30 22.42 -24.96
C ARG A 9 31.34 22.08 -26.11
N ILE A 10 30.13 22.63 -26.07
CA ILE A 10 29.13 22.42 -27.13
C ILE A 10 29.49 23.17 -28.40
N GLN A 11 30.10 24.36 -28.30
CA GLN A 11 30.50 25.14 -29.46
C GLN A 11 31.74 24.59 -30.20
N VAL A 12 32.64 23.89 -29.53
CA VAL A 12 33.83 23.29 -30.16
C VAL A 12 33.47 22.04 -30.96
N LEU A 13 32.39 21.33 -30.63
CA LEU A 13 31.94 20.17 -31.40
C LEU A 13 31.16 20.52 -32.66
N ALA A 14 30.63 21.73 -32.77
CA ALA A 14 29.93 22.23 -33.95
C ALA A 14 30.89 22.60 -35.08
N ALA A 15 32.19 22.85 -34.82
CA ALA A 15 33.19 23.22 -35.79
C ALA A 15 33.88 22.02 -36.47
N ALA A 16 33.60 20.79 -36.06
CA ALA A 16 34.26 19.58 -36.56
C ALA A 16 33.48 18.83 -37.66
N GLY A 17 32.67 19.52 -38.47
CA GLY A 17 32.21 19.02 -39.77
C GLY A 17 31.53 17.64 -39.79
N ILE A 18 30.81 17.22 -38.76
CA ILE A 18 30.03 15.99 -38.79
C ILE A 18 28.64 16.27 -39.37
N SER A 19 28.61 16.38 -40.67
CA SER A 19 27.41 16.51 -41.51
C SER A 19 26.80 15.13 -41.72
N ARG A 20 26.21 14.53 -40.72
CA ARG A 20 25.22 13.43 -40.85
C ARG A 20 24.55 13.18 -39.50
N LEU A 21 23.77 14.12 -39.01
CA LEU A 21 22.75 13.80 -38.05
C LEU A 21 21.53 13.31 -38.83
N GLN A 22 21.33 12.01 -38.78
CA GLN A 22 20.07 11.36 -39.15
C GLN A 22 18.90 12.07 -38.46
N SER A 23 17.79 12.21 -39.18
CA SER A 23 16.54 12.81 -38.74
C SER A 23 16.24 12.43 -37.28
N PRO A 24 15.77 13.35 -36.44
CA PRO A 24 15.36 13.01 -35.07
C PRO A 24 14.33 11.89 -35.12
N PRO A 25 14.39 10.94 -34.19
CA PRO A 25 13.38 9.88 -34.10
C PRO A 25 12.01 10.53 -34.01
N LYS A 26 11.03 9.95 -34.74
CA LYS A 26 9.62 10.35 -34.75
C LYS A 26 9.20 10.81 -33.36
N ALA A 27 8.63 12.01 -33.35
CA ALA A 27 8.23 12.77 -32.19
C ALA A 27 7.99 11.90 -30.95
N TRP A 28 8.79 12.15 -29.91
CA TRP A 28 8.51 11.72 -28.55
C TRP A 28 7.03 12.03 -28.28
N PRO A 29 6.21 11.06 -27.81
CA PRO A 29 4.83 11.34 -27.47
C PRO A 29 4.84 12.55 -26.54
N ALA A 30 4.02 13.54 -26.88
CA ALA A 30 3.91 14.79 -26.15
C ALA A 30 3.92 14.48 -24.65
N ALA A 31 4.89 15.02 -23.95
CA ALA A 31 4.94 14.88 -22.49
C ALA A 31 3.56 15.30 -21.98
N HIS A 32 2.82 14.35 -21.43
CA HIS A 32 1.64 14.70 -20.66
C HIS A 32 2.14 15.71 -19.62
N PRO A 33 1.51 16.89 -19.51
CA PRO A 33 1.89 17.82 -18.46
C PRO A 33 1.81 17.03 -17.15
N ILE A 34 2.96 16.86 -16.49
CA ILE A 34 2.97 16.43 -15.10
C ILE A 34 2.32 17.61 -14.38
N ALA A 35 0.99 17.51 -14.20
CA ALA A 35 0.30 18.40 -13.29
C ALA A 35 0.92 18.15 -11.93
N LEU A 36 1.78 19.04 -11.47
CA LEU A 36 2.19 19.09 -10.08
C LEU A 36 0.89 19.21 -9.29
N PRO A 37 0.57 18.23 -8.44
CA PRO A 37 -0.63 18.35 -7.62
C PRO A 37 -0.41 19.59 -6.73
N ASP A 38 -1.35 20.52 -6.77
CA ASP A 38 -1.37 21.76 -5.98
C ASP A 38 -1.51 21.48 -4.46
N ARG A 39 -1.51 20.21 -4.09
CA ARG A 39 -1.61 19.71 -2.73
C ARG A 39 -0.49 18.70 -2.48
N PRO A 40 0.28 18.81 -1.38
CA PRO A 40 1.26 17.79 -1.04
C PRO A 40 0.55 16.44 -0.97
N ALA A 41 1.04 15.48 -1.78
CA ALA A 41 0.51 14.12 -1.77
C ALA A 41 0.63 13.56 -0.35
N SER A 42 -0.46 13.08 0.22
CA SER A 42 -0.42 12.40 1.52
C SER A 42 0.32 11.07 1.37
N GLU A 43 0.87 10.54 2.47
CA GLU A 43 1.49 9.20 2.46
C GLU A 43 0.53 8.12 1.96
N HIS A 44 -0.76 8.41 1.97
CA HIS A 44 -1.84 7.49 1.61
C HIS A 44 -2.52 7.82 0.28
N THR A 45 -1.99 8.77 -0.52
CA THR A 45 -2.56 9.15 -1.83
C THR A 45 -2.76 7.94 -2.74
N THR A 46 -1.83 6.99 -2.72
CA THR A 46 -1.93 5.74 -3.47
C THR A 46 -3.16 4.91 -3.09
N LEU A 47 -3.52 4.88 -1.80
CA LEU A 47 -4.73 4.19 -1.31
C LEU A 47 -6.00 4.91 -1.76
N ALA A 48 -6.01 6.24 -1.77
CA ALA A 48 -7.11 7.04 -2.26
C ALA A 48 -7.33 6.82 -3.77
N GLU A 49 -6.25 6.70 -4.56
CA GLU A 49 -6.33 6.39 -5.99
C GLU A 49 -6.97 5.01 -6.24
N VAL A 50 -6.53 3.99 -5.48
CA VAL A 50 -7.12 2.64 -5.56
C VAL A 50 -8.60 2.67 -5.19
N ALA A 51 -8.97 3.31 -4.08
CA ALA A 51 -10.36 3.38 -3.63
C ALA A 51 -11.26 4.16 -4.59
N SER A 52 -10.74 5.22 -5.22
CA SER A 52 -11.48 5.99 -6.24
C SER A 52 -11.82 5.14 -7.45
N LYS A 53 -10.88 4.33 -7.96
CA LYS A 53 -11.09 3.44 -9.11
C LYS A 53 -11.86 2.16 -8.76
N HIS A 54 -11.70 1.68 -7.53
CA HIS A 54 -12.24 0.42 -7.04
C HIS A 54 -12.88 0.57 -5.65
N PRO A 55 -14.03 1.21 -5.51
CA PRO A 55 -14.63 1.55 -4.20
C PRO A 55 -15.03 0.34 -3.34
N ASN A 56 -15.16 -0.84 -3.95
CA ASN A 56 -15.49 -2.08 -3.26
C ASN A 56 -14.26 -2.87 -2.77
N THR A 57 -13.08 -2.28 -2.82
CA THR A 57 -11.86 -2.88 -2.28
C THR A 57 -11.67 -2.49 -0.82
N LEU A 58 -11.16 -3.43 -0.03
CA LEU A 58 -10.81 -3.23 1.36
C LEU A 58 -9.29 -3.29 1.50
N VAL A 59 -8.68 -2.21 1.93
CA VAL A 59 -7.23 -2.17 2.23
C VAL A 59 -6.95 -3.07 3.43
N CYS A 60 -5.97 -3.96 3.31
CA CYS A 60 -5.68 -4.98 4.31
C CYS A 60 -4.19 -5.33 4.38
N LEU A 61 -3.83 -6.19 5.33
CA LEU A 61 -2.47 -6.74 5.51
C LEU A 61 -1.40 -5.64 5.53
N LEU A 62 -0.32 -5.75 4.74
CA LEU A 62 0.81 -4.83 4.79
C LEU A 62 0.42 -3.38 4.53
N SER A 63 -0.52 -3.13 3.61
CA SER A 63 -0.99 -1.76 3.34
C SER A 63 -1.82 -1.20 4.49
N ALA A 64 -2.61 -2.03 5.19
CA ALA A 64 -3.31 -1.61 6.39
C ALA A 64 -2.35 -1.43 7.59
N LEU A 65 -1.30 -2.27 7.72
CA LEU A 65 -0.25 -2.07 8.72
C LEU A 65 0.46 -0.73 8.52
N GLN A 66 0.82 -0.40 7.28
CA GLN A 66 1.44 0.89 6.94
C GLN A 66 0.47 2.05 7.24
N PHE A 67 -0.80 1.92 6.84
CA PHE A 67 -1.82 2.94 7.12
C PHE A 67 -1.98 3.21 8.61
N HIS A 68 -1.92 2.17 9.43
CA HIS A 68 -1.99 2.29 10.88
C HIS A 68 -0.65 2.62 11.55
N GLY A 69 0.46 2.69 10.82
CA GLY A 69 1.79 2.92 11.40
C GLY A 69 2.26 1.77 12.30
N LEU A 70 1.89 0.53 11.98
CA LEU A 70 2.24 -0.68 12.74
C LEU A 70 3.41 -1.47 12.13
N THR A 71 4.04 -0.92 11.12
CA THR A 71 5.21 -1.51 10.46
C THR A 71 6.08 -0.42 9.88
N THR A 72 7.37 -0.69 9.81
CA THR A 72 8.34 0.16 9.08
C THR A 72 8.48 -0.25 7.62
N GLN A 73 7.84 -1.35 7.21
CA GLN A 73 7.88 -1.83 5.83
C GLN A 73 7.00 -0.96 4.93
N SER A 74 7.55 -0.57 3.78
CA SER A 74 6.81 0.12 2.73
C SER A 74 6.63 -0.83 1.54
N PRO A 75 5.48 -1.53 1.46
CA PRO A 75 5.24 -2.45 0.37
C PRO A 75 5.08 -1.68 -0.94
N PHE A 76 5.71 -2.17 -2.02
CA PHE A 76 5.58 -1.59 -3.35
C PHE A 76 4.23 -1.92 -4.03
N GLU A 77 3.47 -2.88 -3.49
CA GLU A 77 2.14 -3.29 -3.94
C GLU A 77 1.09 -2.88 -2.91
N VAL A 78 -0.08 -2.45 -3.37
CA VAL A 78 -1.21 -2.19 -2.47
C VAL A 78 -1.97 -3.48 -2.23
N TRP A 79 -2.04 -3.89 -0.97
CA TRP A 79 -2.76 -5.08 -0.54
C TRP A 79 -4.24 -4.77 -0.33
N VAL A 80 -5.08 -5.43 -1.14
CA VAL A 80 -6.53 -5.24 -1.09
C VAL A 80 -7.26 -6.56 -0.97
N ALA A 81 -8.28 -6.59 -0.13
CA ALA A 81 -9.21 -7.71 -0.03
C ALA A 81 -10.46 -7.44 -0.85
N ILE A 82 -10.96 -8.49 -1.47
CA ILE A 82 -12.24 -8.52 -2.19
C ILE A 82 -13.05 -9.75 -1.76
N ALA A 83 -14.34 -9.73 -2.06
CA ALA A 83 -15.19 -10.90 -1.84
C ALA A 83 -14.69 -12.11 -2.65
N ASN A 84 -14.91 -13.33 -2.12
CA ASN A 84 -14.36 -14.56 -2.70
C ASN A 84 -14.73 -14.77 -4.17
N LYS A 85 -15.97 -14.39 -4.58
CA LYS A 85 -16.48 -14.53 -5.95
C LYS A 85 -16.32 -13.27 -6.79
N ALA A 86 -15.81 -12.17 -6.24
CA ALA A 86 -15.65 -10.92 -6.96
C ALA A 86 -14.56 -11.00 -8.03
N ARG A 87 -14.75 -10.26 -9.12
CA ARG A 87 -13.70 -10.09 -10.13
C ARG A 87 -12.56 -9.28 -9.54
N ALA A 88 -11.32 -9.75 -9.73
CA ALA A 88 -10.15 -9.00 -9.31
C ALA A 88 -10.06 -7.65 -10.02
N PRO A 89 -9.82 -6.56 -9.29
CA PRO A 89 -9.59 -5.25 -9.88
C PRO A 89 -8.34 -5.30 -10.77
N LYS A 90 -8.38 -4.59 -11.90
CA LYS A 90 -7.24 -4.42 -12.79
C LYS A 90 -6.81 -2.97 -12.73
N MET A 91 -5.54 -2.75 -12.47
CA MET A 91 -4.94 -1.43 -12.37
C MET A 91 -3.48 -1.53 -12.80
N ASP A 92 -3.05 -0.62 -13.68
CA ASP A 92 -1.68 -0.63 -14.19
C ASP A 92 -0.71 -0.08 -13.13
N TYR A 93 -1.16 0.93 -12.38
CA TYR A 93 -0.43 1.55 -11.28
C TYR A 93 -1.42 2.14 -10.26
N PRO A 94 -1.16 1.97 -8.96
CA PRO A 94 -0.15 1.11 -8.34
C PRO A 94 -0.43 -0.39 -8.54
N PRO A 95 0.59 -1.27 -8.47
CA PRO A 95 0.37 -2.70 -8.54
C PRO A 95 -0.47 -3.16 -7.34
N LEU A 96 -1.43 -4.04 -7.61
CA LEU A 96 -2.35 -4.54 -6.59
C LEU A 96 -2.05 -5.99 -6.22
N ARG A 97 -1.96 -6.26 -4.93
CA ARG A 97 -1.94 -7.61 -4.38
C ARG A 97 -3.31 -7.97 -3.85
N VAL A 98 -4.05 -8.77 -4.60
CA VAL A 98 -5.42 -9.12 -4.26
C VAL A 98 -5.46 -10.36 -3.38
N VAL A 99 -6.15 -10.26 -2.24
CA VAL A 99 -6.52 -11.37 -1.38
C VAL A 99 -8.04 -11.53 -1.35
N ARG A 100 -8.51 -12.72 -0.99
CA ARG A 100 -9.94 -13.02 -0.98
C ARG A 100 -10.41 -13.27 0.44
N PHE A 101 -11.39 -12.51 0.88
CA PHE A 101 -12.08 -12.69 2.15
C PHE A 101 -13.49 -13.23 1.91
N SER A 102 -14.03 -13.93 2.87
CA SER A 102 -15.37 -14.51 2.81
C SER A 102 -16.09 -14.39 4.14
N GLY A 103 -17.44 -14.29 4.08
CA GLY A 103 -18.29 -14.16 5.26
C GLY A 103 -17.89 -12.95 6.11
N ASP A 104 -17.98 -13.13 7.42
CA ASP A 104 -17.75 -12.08 8.41
C ASP A 104 -16.35 -11.47 8.34
N ALA A 105 -15.35 -12.24 7.86
CA ALA A 105 -14.00 -11.73 7.64
C ALA A 105 -13.91 -10.58 6.62
N LEU A 106 -14.91 -10.41 5.73
CA LEU A 106 -14.95 -9.31 4.78
C LEU A 106 -15.64 -8.06 5.35
N THR A 107 -16.59 -8.23 6.25
CA THR A 107 -17.49 -7.17 6.71
C THR A 107 -17.17 -6.67 8.10
N GLU A 108 -16.68 -7.55 8.98
CA GLU A 108 -16.33 -7.17 10.33
C GLU A 108 -14.95 -6.52 10.44
N GLY A 109 -14.83 -5.57 11.36
CA GLY A 109 -13.60 -4.83 11.59
C GLY A 109 -13.17 -3.98 10.39
N VAL A 110 -14.13 -3.41 9.66
CA VAL A 110 -13.88 -2.48 8.54
C VAL A 110 -14.13 -1.06 9.00
N GLU A 111 -13.16 -0.20 8.80
CA GLU A 111 -13.23 1.24 9.08
C GLU A 111 -13.23 2.02 7.78
N LYS A 112 -13.88 3.18 7.78
CA LYS A 112 -13.91 4.11 6.65
C LYS A 112 -13.15 5.36 7.02
N HIS A 113 -12.14 5.70 6.24
CA HIS A 113 -11.31 6.87 6.43
C HIS A 113 -11.38 7.78 5.21
N ALA A 114 -11.40 9.09 5.43
CA ALA A 114 -11.30 10.06 4.35
C ALA A 114 -9.83 10.37 4.09
N VAL A 115 -9.34 9.99 2.92
CA VAL A 115 -7.97 10.24 2.46
C VAL A 115 -8.05 11.03 1.16
N ASP A 116 -7.47 12.22 1.13
CA ASP A 116 -7.48 13.14 -0.02
C ASP A 116 -8.90 13.38 -0.61
N GLY A 117 -9.93 13.37 0.27
CA GLY A 117 -11.33 13.55 -0.13
C GLY A 117 -12.02 12.28 -0.65
N VAL A 118 -11.32 11.14 -0.68
CA VAL A 118 -11.86 9.84 -1.09
C VAL A 118 -12.11 8.98 0.16
N THR A 119 -13.23 8.27 0.21
CA THR A 119 -13.49 7.29 1.27
C THR A 119 -12.73 6.00 0.98
N VAL A 120 -11.77 5.68 1.83
CA VAL A 120 -10.99 4.45 1.79
C VAL A 120 -11.49 3.50 2.87
N GLN A 121 -11.76 2.25 2.51
CA GLN A 121 -12.09 1.20 3.46
C GLN A 121 -10.79 0.50 3.88
N VAL A 122 -10.54 0.43 5.20
CA VAL A 122 -9.33 -0.20 5.77
C VAL A 122 -9.75 -1.15 6.87
N THR A 123 -9.07 -2.27 7.05
CA THR A 123 -9.28 -3.14 8.20
C THR A 123 -8.83 -2.44 9.49
N SER A 124 -9.60 -2.55 10.58
CA SER A 124 -9.25 -2.01 11.90
C SER A 124 -7.93 -2.59 12.40
N VAL A 125 -7.30 -1.95 13.38
CA VAL A 125 -6.02 -2.41 13.93
C VAL A 125 -6.08 -3.87 14.40
N ALA A 126 -7.09 -4.24 15.21
CA ALA A 126 -7.24 -5.61 15.70
C ALA A 126 -7.48 -6.62 14.58
N LYS A 127 -8.30 -6.23 13.59
CA LYS A 127 -8.59 -7.05 12.42
C LYS A 127 -7.35 -7.22 11.54
N THR A 128 -6.58 -6.16 11.32
CA THR A 128 -5.34 -6.20 10.54
C THR A 128 -4.34 -7.17 11.15
N VAL A 129 -4.15 -7.13 12.47
CA VAL A 129 -3.29 -8.08 13.19
C VAL A 129 -3.78 -9.52 12.97
N ALA A 130 -5.07 -9.80 13.18
CA ALA A 130 -5.63 -11.14 12.99
C ALA A 130 -5.48 -11.65 11.54
N ASP A 131 -5.66 -10.77 10.55
CA ASP A 131 -5.44 -11.09 9.14
C ASP A 131 -3.97 -11.40 8.85
N CYS A 132 -3.01 -10.70 9.48
CA CYS A 132 -1.59 -10.99 9.35
C CYS A 132 -1.27 -12.41 9.88
N PHE A 133 -1.84 -12.83 11.00
CA PHE A 133 -1.70 -14.22 11.46
C PHE A 133 -2.34 -15.23 10.51
N LYS A 134 -3.47 -14.90 9.88
CA LYS A 134 -4.11 -15.75 8.87
C LYS A 134 -3.24 -15.92 7.64
N TYR A 135 -2.60 -14.86 7.20
CA TYR A 135 -1.78 -14.84 6.00
C TYR A 135 -0.27 -14.94 6.29
N ARG A 136 0.13 -15.38 7.51
CA ARG A 136 1.53 -15.49 7.96
C ARG A 136 2.44 -16.27 7.01
N ASN A 137 1.88 -17.26 6.28
CA ASN A 137 2.65 -18.02 5.30
C ASN A 137 2.96 -17.22 4.01
N LYS A 138 2.29 -16.07 3.80
CA LYS A 138 2.53 -15.19 2.65
C LYS A 138 3.35 -13.96 3.01
N ILE A 139 3.17 -13.42 4.21
CA ILE A 139 3.80 -12.17 4.65
C ILE A 139 4.90 -12.37 5.69
N GLY A 140 5.03 -13.58 6.25
CA GLY A 140 5.92 -13.88 7.37
C GLY A 140 5.19 -13.86 8.73
N LEU A 141 5.57 -14.78 9.62
CA LEU A 141 5.07 -14.79 11.00
C LEU A 141 5.69 -13.65 11.82
N ASP A 142 6.93 -13.29 11.52
CA ASP A 142 7.67 -12.18 12.10
C ASP A 142 6.92 -10.85 11.94
N VAL A 143 6.40 -10.58 10.75
CA VAL A 143 5.55 -9.40 10.47
C VAL A 143 4.28 -9.40 11.32
N ALA A 144 3.61 -10.56 11.44
CA ALA A 144 2.41 -10.67 12.26
C ALA A 144 2.69 -10.44 13.76
N LEU A 145 3.84 -10.92 14.25
CA LEU A 145 4.29 -10.74 15.63
C LEU A 145 4.72 -9.29 15.90
N GLU A 146 5.42 -8.66 14.97
CA GLU A 146 5.76 -7.25 15.04
C GLU A 146 4.49 -6.40 15.15
N ALA A 147 3.54 -6.60 14.24
CA ALA A 147 2.28 -5.88 14.23
C ALA A 147 1.48 -6.06 15.55
N LEU A 148 1.46 -7.28 16.11
CA LEU A 148 0.80 -7.54 17.38
C LEU A 148 1.46 -6.76 18.53
N ARG A 149 2.79 -6.80 18.61
CA ARG A 149 3.57 -6.09 19.66
C ARG A 149 3.40 -4.58 19.56
N GLU A 150 3.51 -4.03 18.36
CA GLU A 150 3.33 -2.59 18.12
C GLU A 150 1.91 -2.13 18.48
N ALA A 151 0.89 -2.86 18.05
CA ALA A 151 -0.49 -2.54 18.36
C ALA A 151 -0.78 -2.60 19.89
N TRP A 152 -0.21 -3.58 20.57
CA TRP A 152 -0.35 -3.77 22.01
C TRP A 152 0.40 -2.70 22.82
N ASN A 153 1.67 -2.47 22.52
CA ASN A 153 2.52 -1.49 23.19
C ASN A 153 1.98 -0.06 23.03
N ALA A 154 1.47 0.26 21.84
CA ALA A 154 0.82 1.53 21.56
C ALA A 154 -0.58 1.66 22.15
N LYS A 155 -1.08 0.64 22.86
CA LYS A 155 -2.43 0.59 23.47
C LYS A 155 -3.57 0.86 22.48
N ARG A 156 -3.39 0.45 21.22
CA ARG A 156 -4.36 0.70 20.13
C ARG A 156 -5.38 -0.43 20.00
N VAL A 157 -5.21 -1.52 20.74
CA VAL A 157 -6.09 -2.69 20.73
C VAL A 157 -6.36 -3.17 22.16
N LYS A 158 -7.51 -3.76 22.36
CA LYS A 158 -7.86 -4.48 23.59
C LYS A 158 -7.77 -5.99 23.34
N MET A 159 -7.57 -6.76 24.40
CA MET A 159 -7.51 -8.21 24.33
C MET A 159 -8.79 -8.81 23.74
N ASP A 160 -9.96 -8.29 24.15
CA ASP A 160 -11.24 -8.76 23.67
C ASP A 160 -11.42 -8.53 22.16
N ASP A 161 -10.97 -7.37 21.65
CA ASP A 161 -11.04 -7.04 20.22
C ASP A 161 -10.13 -7.96 19.40
N LEU A 162 -8.90 -8.22 19.90
CA LEU A 162 -7.97 -9.16 19.26
C LEU A 162 -8.54 -10.57 19.23
N TRP A 163 -9.12 -11.02 20.35
CA TRP A 163 -9.71 -12.35 20.46
C TRP A 163 -10.91 -12.51 19.53
N HIS A 164 -11.80 -11.51 19.51
CA HIS A 164 -12.94 -11.49 18.59
C HIS A 164 -12.50 -11.57 17.13
N CYS A 165 -11.56 -10.71 16.71
CA CYS A 165 -11.03 -10.73 15.34
C CYS A 165 -10.33 -12.05 15.01
N ALA A 166 -9.63 -12.66 15.99
CA ALA A 166 -8.99 -13.96 15.81
C ALA A 166 -10.02 -15.07 15.55
N GLN A 167 -11.20 -15.01 16.20
CA GLN A 167 -12.31 -15.94 15.95
C GLN A 167 -12.91 -15.72 14.55
N VAL A 168 -13.23 -14.48 14.20
CA VAL A 168 -13.75 -14.10 12.86
C VAL A 168 -12.82 -14.57 11.75
N CYS A 169 -11.52 -14.38 11.92
CA CYS A 169 -10.49 -14.81 10.97
C CYS A 169 -10.19 -16.31 11.04
N ARG A 170 -10.73 -17.04 12.02
CA ARG A 170 -10.48 -18.48 12.28
C ARG A 170 -9.00 -18.78 12.57
N VAL A 171 -8.35 -17.90 13.31
CA VAL A 171 -6.94 -18.03 13.72
C VAL A 171 -6.74 -18.00 15.23
N ALA A 172 -7.83 -18.08 16.01
CA ALA A 172 -7.80 -18.02 17.47
C ALA A 172 -6.79 -19.00 18.08
N ASN A 173 -6.78 -20.25 17.62
CA ASN A 173 -5.84 -21.26 18.13
C ASN A 173 -4.37 -20.93 17.78
N VAL A 174 -4.13 -20.26 16.65
CA VAL A 174 -2.79 -19.83 16.25
C VAL A 174 -2.33 -18.64 17.06
N MET A 175 -3.24 -17.69 17.34
CA MET A 175 -2.91 -16.45 18.05
C MET A 175 -2.82 -16.66 19.58
N ARG A 176 -3.54 -17.64 20.12
CA ARG A 176 -3.63 -17.87 21.59
C ARG A 176 -2.29 -17.81 22.31
N PRO A 177 -1.25 -18.59 21.94
CA PRO A 177 0.01 -18.58 22.71
C PRO A 177 0.71 -17.22 22.68
N TYR A 178 0.52 -16.43 21.63
CA TYR A 178 1.09 -15.10 21.52
C TYR A 178 0.29 -14.06 22.32
N LEU A 179 -1.04 -14.21 22.39
CA LEU A 179 -1.90 -13.35 23.21
C LEU A 179 -1.66 -13.60 24.70
N GLU A 180 -1.52 -14.86 25.12
CA GLU A 180 -1.19 -15.23 26.51
C GLU A 180 0.20 -14.70 26.93
N ALA A 181 1.12 -14.56 26.00
CA ALA A 181 2.46 -14.01 26.28
C ALA A 181 2.48 -12.47 26.44
N LEU A 182 1.38 -11.77 26.15
CA LEU A 182 1.25 -10.32 26.33
C LEU A 182 0.73 -9.92 27.72
N THR A 183 0.14 -10.85 28.43
CA THR A 183 -0.46 -10.66 29.77
C THR A 183 0.50 -11.07 30.87
#